data_065ba54dadf65082588a9b77ed1425d5
#
_entry.id   065ba54dadf65082588a9b77ed1425d5
#
_cell.length_a   1.000
_cell.length_b   1.000
_cell.length_c   1.000
_cell.angle_alpha   90.00
_cell.angle_beta   90.00
_cell.angle_gamma   90.00
#
_symmetry.space_group_name_H-M   'P 1'
#
loop_
_entity.id
_entity.type
_entity.pdbx_description
1 polymer ?
#
loop_
_entity_poly.entity_id
_entity_poly.type
_entity_poly.pdbx_seq_one_letter_code
_entity_poly.pdbx_strand_id
1 'polypeptide(L)'
;MGIRNRKSREKELEGVNLLGLAPHRIAGWDEVDGRAVLIRPAPETRGIRGFMDRFFHRMSAQRVRLDELGSFAWNLFDGKRTVAEVGEAMRERYGEEVEPVEERLGRLVWLMRREGFLGYRDWDD
;
A
#
# COMPACT_ATOMS: atom_id res chain seq x y z
N MET A 1 19.41 -2.52 0.95
CA MET A 1 18.61 -3.40 1.79
C MET A 1 17.20 -3.52 1.24
N GLY A 2 16.64 -4.70 1.34
CA GLY A 2 15.30 -4.93 0.84
C GLY A 2 14.20 -4.46 1.79
N ILE A 3 12.98 -4.62 1.35
CA ILE A 3 11.79 -4.34 2.15
C ILE A 3 11.75 -5.33 3.31
N ARG A 4 11.41 -4.86 4.49
CA ARG A 4 11.29 -5.72 5.67
C ARG A 4 10.18 -6.74 5.49
N ASN A 5 10.31 -7.90 6.13
CA ASN A 5 9.32 -8.94 6.02
C ASN A 5 7.99 -8.52 6.70
N ARG A 6 6.95 -9.32 6.50
CA ARG A 6 5.62 -9.01 6.99
C ARG A 6 5.55 -8.76 8.50
N LYS A 7 6.22 -9.60 9.29
CA LYS A 7 6.23 -9.43 10.76
C LYS A 7 6.90 -8.14 11.18
N SER A 8 8.02 -7.82 10.54
CA SER A 8 8.73 -6.57 10.85
C SER A 8 7.88 -5.36 10.50
N ARG A 9 7.18 -5.40 9.38
CA ARG A 9 6.30 -4.30 8.96
C ARG A 9 5.13 -4.11 9.92
N GLU A 10 4.54 -5.20 10.40
CA GLU A 10 3.48 -5.12 11.40
C GLU A 10 3.96 -4.46 12.69
N LYS A 11 5.14 -4.87 13.15
CA LYS A 11 5.72 -4.36 14.38
C LYS A 11 6.08 -2.89 14.28
N GLU A 12 6.57 -2.44 13.15
CA GLU A 12 6.91 -1.03 12.91
C GLU A 12 5.74 -0.10 13.15
N LEU A 13 4.55 -0.51 12.73
CA LEU A 13 3.36 0.34 12.79
C LEU A 13 2.66 0.30 14.14
N GLU A 14 3.10 -0.58 15.03
CA GLU A 14 2.51 -0.71 16.34
C GLU A 14 2.78 0.54 17.16
N GLY A 15 1.71 1.18 17.65
CA GLY A 15 1.82 2.39 18.45
C GLY A 15 2.15 3.66 17.66
N VAL A 16 2.23 3.58 16.35
CA VAL A 16 2.56 4.74 15.52
C VAL A 16 1.28 5.45 15.07
N ASN A 17 1.31 6.78 15.10
CA ASN A 17 0.23 7.58 14.53
C ASN A 17 0.36 7.60 13.01
N LEU A 18 -0.40 6.76 12.34
CA LEU A 18 -0.33 6.62 10.89
C LEU A 18 -0.72 7.88 10.13
N LEU A 19 -1.53 8.75 10.73
CA LEU A 19 -2.01 9.97 10.07
C LEU A 19 -0.87 10.95 9.74
N GLY A 20 0.21 10.92 10.49
CA GLY A 20 1.35 11.79 10.27
C GLY A 20 2.37 11.25 9.28
N LEU A 21 2.20 10.04 8.79
CA LEU A 21 3.11 9.43 7.85
C LEU A 21 2.77 9.77 6.40
N ALA A 22 3.78 9.83 5.55
CA ALA A 22 3.62 10.11 4.13
C ALA A 22 4.05 8.88 3.31
N PRO A 23 3.15 7.90 3.12
CA PRO A 23 3.50 6.68 2.42
C PRO A 23 3.66 6.89 0.92
N HIS A 24 4.46 6.04 0.30
CA HIS A 24 4.62 6.02 -1.14
C HIS A 24 4.39 4.60 -1.68
N ARG A 25 3.97 4.53 -2.92
CA ARG A 25 3.68 3.25 -3.58
C ARG A 25 4.98 2.55 -3.94
N ILE A 26 5.10 1.28 -3.55
CA ILE A 26 6.28 0.46 -3.88
C ILE A 26 5.93 -0.78 -4.70
N ALA A 27 4.67 -1.16 -4.75
CA ALA A 27 4.23 -2.28 -5.58
C ALA A 27 3.81 -1.80 -6.96
N GLY A 28 3.93 -2.68 -7.94
CA GLY A 28 3.38 -2.41 -9.27
C GLY A 28 1.86 -2.41 -9.25
N TRP A 29 1.25 -1.69 -10.18
CA TRP A 29 -0.20 -1.69 -10.32
C TRP A 29 -0.60 -1.36 -11.75
N ASP A 30 -1.83 -1.75 -12.09
CA ASP A 30 -2.47 -1.39 -13.35
C ASP A 30 -3.72 -0.58 -13.07
N GLU A 31 -4.22 0.13 -14.05
CA GLU A 31 -5.51 0.81 -13.96
C GLU A 31 -6.48 0.09 -14.87
N VAL A 32 -7.59 -0.38 -14.29
CA VAL A 32 -8.63 -1.10 -15.03
C VAL A 32 -9.97 -0.47 -14.69
N ASP A 33 -10.66 0.05 -15.70
CA ASP A 33 -11.96 0.72 -15.54
C ASP A 33 -11.92 1.84 -14.50
N GLY A 34 -10.82 2.61 -14.47
CA GLY A 34 -10.64 3.72 -13.55
C GLY A 34 -10.26 3.32 -12.13
N ARG A 35 -10.00 2.04 -11.89
CA ARG A 35 -9.64 1.53 -10.57
C ARG A 35 -8.23 0.95 -10.58
N ALA A 36 -7.53 1.14 -9.47
CA ALA A 36 -6.19 0.57 -9.28
C ALA A 36 -6.29 -0.93 -9.00
N VAL A 37 -5.45 -1.69 -9.69
CA VAL A 37 -5.30 -3.12 -9.46
C VAL A 37 -3.86 -3.35 -9.04
N LEU A 38 -3.65 -3.68 -7.77
CA LEU A 38 -2.32 -3.85 -7.20
C LEU A 38 -1.80 -5.25 -7.50
N ILE A 39 -0.50 -5.33 -7.74
CA ILE A 39 0.17 -6.60 -8.01
C ILE A 39 0.97 -6.97 -6.77
N ARG A 40 0.73 -8.15 -6.20
CA ARG A 40 1.46 -8.59 -5.01
C ARG A 40 2.94 -8.69 -5.30
N PRO A 41 3.79 -8.23 -4.34
CA PRO A 41 5.24 -8.35 -4.51
C PRO A 41 5.68 -9.80 -4.66
N ALA A 42 6.76 -10.01 -5.42
CA ALA A 42 7.34 -11.33 -5.60
C ALA A 42 7.97 -11.83 -4.29
N PRO A 43 8.00 -13.15 -4.09
CA PRO A 43 8.66 -13.71 -2.91
C PRO A 43 10.16 -13.37 -2.88
N GLU A 44 10.69 -13.18 -1.68
CA GLU A 44 12.10 -12.87 -1.45
C GLU A 44 12.93 -14.14 -1.30
N THR A 45 13.02 -14.93 -2.36
CA THR A 45 13.84 -16.13 -2.37
C THR A 45 14.99 -16.00 -3.37
N ARG A 46 16.09 -16.69 -3.11
CA ARG A 46 17.31 -16.60 -3.92
C ARG A 46 17.64 -17.94 -4.58
N GLY A 47 18.53 -17.89 -5.58
CA GLY A 47 19.00 -19.06 -6.28
C GLY A 47 18.00 -19.62 -7.28
N ILE A 48 18.16 -20.88 -7.64
CA ILE A 48 17.29 -21.55 -8.61
C ILE A 48 15.84 -21.57 -8.10
N ARG A 49 15.67 -21.84 -6.81
CA ARG A 49 14.37 -21.87 -6.18
C ARG A 49 13.72 -20.48 -6.22
N GLY A 50 14.52 -19.44 -5.95
CA GLY A 50 14.05 -18.08 -6.03
C GLY A 50 13.63 -17.68 -7.44
N PHE A 51 14.40 -18.12 -8.44
CA PHE A 51 14.06 -17.90 -9.83
C PHE A 51 12.73 -18.55 -10.19
N MET A 52 12.54 -19.80 -9.79
CA MET A 52 11.29 -20.52 -10.03
C MET A 52 10.11 -19.86 -9.34
N ASP A 53 10.29 -19.46 -8.09
CA ASP A 53 9.23 -18.78 -7.33
C ASP A 53 8.82 -17.47 -8.02
N ARG A 54 9.78 -16.67 -8.48
CA ARG A 54 9.50 -15.43 -9.19
C ARG A 54 8.81 -15.68 -10.53
N PHE A 55 9.24 -16.73 -11.23
CA PHE A 55 8.65 -17.11 -12.50
C PHE A 55 7.16 -17.48 -12.33
N PHE A 56 6.89 -18.36 -11.36
CA PHE A 56 5.51 -18.76 -11.07
C PHE A 56 4.67 -17.60 -10.54
N HIS A 57 5.27 -16.74 -9.72
CA HIS A 57 4.59 -15.54 -9.24
C HIS A 57 4.16 -14.65 -10.40
N ARG A 58 5.05 -14.45 -11.37
CA ARG A 58 4.75 -13.62 -12.55
C ARG A 58 3.58 -14.18 -13.35
N MET A 59 3.49 -15.49 -13.46
CA MET A 59 2.42 -16.16 -14.19
C MET A 59 1.11 -16.22 -13.43
N SER A 60 1.17 -16.31 -12.10
CA SER A 60 0.00 -16.52 -11.26
C SER A 60 -0.14 -15.46 -10.17
N ALA A 61 0.48 -14.29 -10.37
CA ALA A 61 0.45 -13.22 -9.36
C ALA A 61 -0.97 -12.85 -9.00
N GLN A 62 -1.24 -12.82 -7.71
CA GLN A 62 -2.53 -12.34 -7.23
C GLN A 62 -2.63 -10.85 -7.43
N ARG A 63 -3.74 -10.43 -7.95
CA ARG A 63 -4.06 -9.03 -8.15
C ARG A 63 -5.10 -8.61 -7.13
N VAL A 64 -4.91 -7.44 -6.57
CA VAL A 64 -5.84 -6.88 -5.58
C VAL A 64 -6.51 -5.67 -6.20
N ARG A 65 -7.79 -5.81 -6.53
CA ARG A 65 -8.56 -4.70 -7.11
C ARG A 65 -9.09 -3.82 -6.00
N LEU A 66 -8.74 -2.54 -6.05
CA LEU A 66 -9.25 -1.56 -5.10
C LEU A 66 -10.60 -1.02 -5.58
N ASP A 67 -11.44 -0.66 -4.63
CA ASP A 67 -12.68 0.04 -4.95
C ASP A 67 -12.38 1.49 -5.33
N GLU A 68 -13.42 2.27 -5.61
CA GLU A 68 -13.25 3.65 -6.03
C GLU A 68 -12.51 4.49 -4.98
N LEU A 69 -12.90 4.35 -3.71
CA LEU A 69 -12.29 5.11 -2.61
C LEU A 69 -10.84 4.70 -2.39
N GLY A 70 -10.58 3.39 -2.38
CA GLY A 70 -9.22 2.87 -2.24
C GLY A 70 -8.33 3.28 -3.40
N SER A 71 -8.85 3.30 -4.62
CA SER A 71 -8.11 3.73 -5.80
C SER A 71 -7.76 5.21 -5.75
N PHE A 72 -8.69 6.04 -5.28
CA PHE A 72 -8.45 7.46 -5.08
C PHE A 72 -7.31 7.69 -4.09
N ALA A 73 -7.37 7.00 -2.94
CA ALA A 73 -6.32 7.11 -1.93
C ALA A 73 -4.97 6.60 -2.47
N TRP A 74 -4.98 5.47 -3.15
CA TRP A 74 -3.77 4.88 -3.73
C TRP A 74 -3.03 5.88 -4.62
N ASN A 75 -3.76 6.59 -5.47
CA ASN A 75 -3.16 7.55 -6.39
C ASN A 75 -2.55 8.77 -5.68
N LEU A 76 -2.93 9.03 -4.43
CA LEU A 76 -2.39 10.14 -3.64
C LEU A 76 -1.20 9.75 -2.75
N PHE A 77 -0.88 8.45 -2.66
CA PHE A 77 0.27 7.99 -1.86
C PHE A 77 1.58 8.21 -2.63
N ASP A 78 2.07 9.42 -2.62
CA ASP A 78 3.24 9.85 -3.39
C ASP A 78 4.50 10.09 -2.55
N GLY A 79 4.45 9.81 -1.25
CA GLY A 79 5.55 10.05 -0.35
C GLY A 79 5.66 11.48 0.13
N LYS A 80 4.76 12.36 -0.32
CA LYS A 80 4.75 13.79 0.05
C LYS A 80 3.54 14.16 0.88
N ARG A 81 2.39 13.61 0.56
CA ARG A 81 1.16 13.84 1.32
C ARG A 81 1.10 12.90 2.50
N THR A 82 0.75 13.43 3.66
CA THR A 82 0.49 12.60 4.83
C THR A 82 -0.83 11.87 4.65
N VAL A 83 -1.04 10.82 5.43
CA VAL A 83 -2.32 10.10 5.44
C VAL A 83 -3.47 11.05 5.80
N ALA A 84 -3.23 11.97 6.75
CA ALA A 84 -4.22 12.99 7.11
C ALA A 84 -4.60 13.87 5.91
N GLU A 85 -3.61 14.28 5.13
CA GLU A 85 -3.86 15.09 3.93
C GLU A 85 -4.62 14.31 2.85
N VAL A 86 -4.33 13.03 2.70
CA VAL A 86 -5.10 12.16 1.81
C VAL A 86 -6.56 12.08 2.28
N GLY A 87 -6.76 11.99 3.59
CA GLY A 87 -8.10 11.98 4.19
C GLY A 87 -8.88 13.25 3.89
N GLU A 88 -8.22 14.40 3.99
CA GLU A 88 -8.86 15.68 3.66
C GLU A 88 -9.24 15.75 2.18
N ALA A 89 -8.39 15.26 1.29
CA ALA A 89 -8.70 15.19 -0.13
C ALA A 89 -9.90 14.29 -0.41
N MET A 90 -10.02 13.19 0.31
CA MET A 90 -11.17 12.30 0.19
C MET A 90 -12.47 12.93 0.65
N ARG A 91 -12.42 13.68 1.77
CA ARG A 91 -13.58 14.43 2.25
C ARG A 91 -14.04 15.47 1.22
N GLU A 92 -13.09 16.16 0.63
CA GLU A 92 -13.35 17.16 -0.37
C GLU A 92 -14.02 16.56 -1.60
N ARG A 93 -13.59 15.39 -2.01
CA ARG A 93 -14.08 14.71 -3.20
C ARG A 93 -15.41 13.99 -2.99
N TYR A 94 -15.59 13.34 -1.85
CA TYR A 94 -16.72 12.43 -1.60
C TYR A 94 -17.65 12.86 -0.48
N GLY A 95 -17.26 13.82 0.36
CA GLY A 95 -18.09 14.28 1.47
C GLY A 95 -18.22 13.27 2.59
N GLU A 96 -19.38 13.22 3.22
CA GLU A 96 -19.62 12.37 4.39
C GLU A 96 -19.55 10.87 4.11
N GLU A 97 -19.66 10.48 2.86
CA GLU A 97 -19.62 9.08 2.45
C GLU A 97 -18.35 8.37 2.88
N VAL A 98 -17.24 9.09 3.03
CA VAL A 98 -15.95 8.50 3.40
C VAL A 98 -15.73 8.40 4.90
N GLU A 99 -16.59 9.00 5.71
CA GLU A 99 -16.41 8.99 7.16
C GLU A 99 -16.67 7.61 7.79
N PRO A 100 -15.98 7.22 8.83
CA PRO A 100 -14.86 7.93 9.49
C PRO A 100 -13.55 7.75 8.72
N VAL A 101 -13.14 8.78 7.99
CA VAL A 101 -12.05 8.67 7.01
C VAL A 101 -10.69 8.36 7.63
N GLU A 102 -10.36 8.99 8.76
CA GLU A 102 -9.07 8.75 9.40
C GLU A 102 -8.91 7.29 9.82
N GLU A 103 -9.95 6.73 10.42
CA GLU A 103 -9.95 5.34 10.86
C GLU A 103 -9.85 4.39 9.68
N ARG A 104 -10.62 4.65 8.63
CA ARG A 104 -10.63 3.82 7.43
C ARG A 104 -9.30 3.86 6.69
N LEU A 105 -8.72 5.06 6.54
CA LEU A 105 -7.42 5.23 5.91
C LEU A 105 -6.30 4.62 6.74
N GLY A 106 -6.34 4.80 8.06
CA GLY A 106 -5.35 4.20 8.94
C GLY A 106 -5.30 2.69 8.78
N ARG A 107 -6.48 2.06 8.73
CA ARG A 107 -6.58 0.63 8.52
C ARG A 107 -6.07 0.22 7.15
N LEU A 108 -6.43 0.96 6.10
CA LEU A 108 -5.99 0.69 4.74
C LEU A 108 -4.46 0.79 4.62
N VAL A 109 -3.88 1.86 5.14
CA VAL A 109 -2.43 2.07 5.10
C VAL A 109 -1.70 0.98 5.87
N TRP A 110 -2.21 0.61 7.04
CA TRP A 110 -1.63 -0.47 7.83
C TRP A 110 -1.62 -1.79 7.05
N LEU A 111 -2.75 -2.14 6.45
CA LEU A 111 -2.85 -3.37 5.65
C LEU A 111 -1.92 -3.33 4.43
N MET A 112 -1.89 -2.21 3.73
CA MET A 112 -1.04 -2.07 2.55
C MET A 112 0.44 -2.12 2.90
N ARG A 113 0.83 -1.52 4.02
CA ARG A 113 2.22 -1.61 4.50
C ARG A 113 2.58 -3.03 4.87
N ARG A 114 1.70 -3.69 5.60
CA ARG A 114 1.86 -5.08 6.01
C ARG A 114 2.08 -6.01 4.81
N GLU A 115 1.32 -5.80 3.75
CA GLU A 115 1.37 -6.65 2.55
C GLU A 115 2.47 -6.22 1.56
N GLY A 116 3.19 -5.16 1.85
CA GLY A 116 4.30 -4.72 1.03
C GLY A 116 3.93 -3.85 -0.16
N PHE A 117 2.74 -3.24 -0.14
CA PHE A 117 2.30 -2.33 -1.20
C PHE A 117 2.78 -0.90 -1.00
N LEU A 118 2.96 -0.48 0.25
CA LEU A 118 3.39 0.87 0.61
C LEU A 118 4.68 0.84 1.40
N GLY A 119 5.51 1.87 1.21
CA GLY A 119 6.72 2.09 1.98
C GLY A 119 6.73 3.48 2.58
N TYR A 120 7.65 3.71 3.50
CA TYR A 120 7.91 5.01 4.11
C TYR A 120 9.37 5.35 3.90
N ARG A 121 9.63 6.53 3.37
CA ARG A 121 10.98 6.95 3.00
C ARG A 121 12.01 6.74 4.11
N ASP A 122 11.65 7.10 5.34
CA ASP A 122 12.58 7.04 6.47
C ASP A 122 12.82 5.62 7.00
N TRP A 123 12.01 4.66 6.58
CA TRP A 123 12.08 3.29 7.11
C TRP A 123 12.62 2.29 6.10
N ASP A 124 12.48 2.57 4.82
CA ASP A 124 12.85 1.64 3.74
C ASP A 124 14.12 2.06 2.99
N ASP A 125 14.58 3.27 3.25
CA ASP A 125 15.84 3.78 2.67
C ASP A 125 17.05 3.49 3.62
#